data_2b5ff05767caa4e79bc63d1da3efb475
#
_entry.id   2b5ff05767caa4e79bc63d1da3efb475
#
_cell.length_a   1.000
_cell.length_b   1.000
_cell.length_c   1.000
_cell.angle_alpha   90.00
_cell.angle_beta   90.00
_cell.angle_gamma   90.00
#
_symmetry.space_group_name_H-M   'P 1'
#
loop_
_entity.id
_entity.type
_entity.pdbx_description
1 polymer ?
#
loop_
_entity_poly.entity_id
_entity_poly.type
_entity_poly.pdbx_seq_one_letter_code
_entity_poly.pdbx_strand_id
1 'polypeptide(L)'
;MKAYKFFGIVIALTLLMTLSRAVSSSASTYQDPEPFPPSPHRVSTPARAKSSQAQQPIIIDHTCTDLSQIPEYWIEQAKAQLRLSYGHTSHGSQPVSGMNVLMNDPSHGGLYDFNTNGAIVPDTLSLADRTPSGDLGNPDRTTWAARTRDYLDGSGSDRNVVVWSWCGQADTSEENIDLYLSLMNQLEVDYPDVTFVYMTGHLNGTGIDGNLNVRNNQIRDYCIANNKILFDFADIESYDPDGNYYLDQGANDGCYYDGGNWANEWCAAHPGDPLCESCSCAHSEPLNCNLKARAFWWMLARIAGWETQAPDQPDLTPSYKSAAPQNTDYGERVTYTVVIRNDTGPLTSTVLFSDTINDRLSYVPGSLTATSGVVNDTAEPILHWSGVLSPTPAVTITYATTVTYITSGTATLILPQVITNTAAIAVPGYQPITRTETIWVHCQSTYMPLVMRSSP
;
A
#
# COMPACT_ATOMS: atom_id res chain seq x y z
N MET A 1 23.63 -30.16 -76.69
CA MET A 1 23.76 -31.62 -76.93
C MET A 1 23.28 -32.37 -75.69
N LYS A 2 22.25 -33.22 -75.91
CA LYS A 2 21.86 -34.47 -75.20
C LYS A 2 21.56 -34.35 -73.69
N ALA A 3 20.54 -34.95 -73.12
CA ALA A 3 19.48 -35.85 -73.60
C ALA A 3 18.39 -35.96 -72.54
N TYR A 4 17.16 -36.06 -72.95
CA TYR A 4 15.99 -36.46 -72.17
C TYR A 4 16.08 -37.91 -71.70
N LYS A 5 15.56 -38.22 -70.51
CA LYS A 5 14.97 -39.55 -70.28
C LYS A 5 13.68 -39.42 -69.48
N PHE A 6 12.60 -39.77 -70.14
CA PHE A 6 11.27 -40.11 -69.59
C PHE A 6 11.28 -41.49 -68.95
N PHE A 7 10.55 -41.69 -67.88
CA PHE A 7 9.92 -42.94 -67.45
C PHE A 7 8.93 -42.53 -66.36
N GLY A 8 7.64 -42.81 -66.32
CA GLY A 8 6.88 -43.92 -66.85
C GLY A 8 5.76 -44.09 -65.81
N ILE A 9 4.52 -43.77 -66.16
CA ILE A 9 3.34 -43.87 -65.32
C ILE A 9 2.99 -45.34 -65.11
N VAL A 10 2.75 -45.77 -63.86
CA VAL A 10 1.99 -46.98 -63.53
C VAL A 10 0.84 -46.59 -62.64
N ILE A 11 -0.36 -46.67 -63.23
CA ILE A 11 -1.67 -46.57 -62.56
C ILE A 11 -1.95 -47.91 -61.90
N ALA A 12 -2.11 -47.96 -60.58
CA ALA A 12 -2.72 -49.07 -59.91
C ALA A 12 -4.00 -48.58 -59.24
N LEU A 13 -5.09 -48.99 -59.82
CA LEU A 13 -6.46 -48.87 -59.29
C LEU A 13 -6.63 -49.89 -58.17
N THR A 14 -6.87 -49.51 -56.94
CA THR A 14 -7.33 -50.40 -55.87
C THR A 14 -8.55 -49.80 -55.18
N LEU A 15 -9.54 -50.60 -55.20
CA LEU A 15 -10.91 -50.58 -54.74
C LEU A 15 -11.12 -49.91 -53.39
N LEU A 16 -12.00 -48.93 -53.33
CA LEU A 16 -12.51 -48.28 -52.13
C LEU A 16 -13.49 -49.18 -51.40
N MET A 17 -13.13 -49.70 -50.23
CA MET A 17 -14.09 -50.18 -49.25
C MET A 17 -14.32 -49.10 -48.21
N THR A 18 -15.49 -48.49 -48.23
CA THR A 18 -15.96 -47.54 -47.22
C THR A 18 -16.31 -48.28 -45.94
N LEU A 19 -15.43 -48.15 -44.89
CA LEU A 19 -15.81 -48.40 -43.50
C LEU A 19 -16.19 -47.07 -42.89
N SER A 20 -17.48 -46.83 -42.72
CA SER A 20 -18.01 -45.78 -41.87
C SER A 20 -17.66 -46.09 -40.40
N ARG A 21 -16.61 -45.48 -39.85
CA ARG A 21 -16.44 -45.41 -38.41
C ARG A 21 -17.23 -44.21 -37.91
N ALA A 22 -18.29 -44.48 -37.14
CA ALA A 22 -18.92 -43.48 -36.31
C ALA A 22 -17.86 -42.93 -35.33
N VAL A 23 -17.49 -41.66 -35.48
CA VAL A 23 -16.75 -40.92 -34.47
C VAL A 23 -17.79 -40.55 -33.42
N SER A 24 -17.81 -41.29 -32.31
CA SER A 24 -18.49 -40.82 -31.09
C SER A 24 -17.66 -39.64 -30.56
N SER A 25 -18.19 -38.43 -30.70
CA SER A 25 -17.73 -37.26 -29.97
C SER A 25 -18.02 -37.52 -28.48
N SER A 26 -17.02 -37.95 -27.71
CA SER A 26 -17.07 -37.81 -26.29
C SER A 26 -16.96 -36.31 -25.97
N ALA A 27 -18.09 -35.69 -25.64
CA ALA A 27 -18.10 -34.43 -24.98
C ALA A 27 -17.33 -34.62 -23.67
N SER A 28 -16.12 -34.05 -23.58
CA SER A 28 -15.45 -33.91 -22.34
C SER A 28 -16.27 -32.92 -21.51
N THR A 29 -17.01 -33.42 -20.56
CA THR A 29 -17.61 -32.58 -19.52
C THR A 29 -16.44 -31.99 -18.77
N TYR A 30 -16.21 -30.66 -18.98
CA TYR A 30 -15.38 -29.86 -18.13
C TYR A 30 -16.00 -29.95 -16.73
N GLN A 31 -15.35 -30.69 -15.83
CA GLN A 31 -15.65 -30.62 -14.40
C GLN A 31 -14.98 -29.36 -13.89
N ASP A 32 -15.77 -28.43 -13.38
CA ASP A 32 -15.23 -27.33 -12.57
C ASP A 32 -14.28 -27.93 -11.54
N PRO A 33 -13.10 -27.34 -11.35
CA PRO A 33 -12.18 -27.80 -10.30
C PRO A 33 -12.91 -27.74 -8.96
N GLU A 34 -12.91 -28.86 -8.21
CA GLU A 34 -13.45 -28.94 -6.86
C GLU A 34 -12.92 -27.76 -6.04
N PRO A 35 -13.76 -27.03 -5.30
CA PRO A 35 -13.29 -25.97 -4.42
C PRO A 35 -12.30 -26.55 -3.42
N PHE A 36 -11.13 -25.91 -3.30
CA PHE A 36 -10.10 -26.31 -2.35
C PHE A 36 -10.69 -26.39 -0.94
N PRO A 37 -10.32 -27.37 -0.11
CA PRO A 37 -10.77 -27.42 1.27
C PRO A 37 -10.33 -26.15 2.01
N PRO A 38 -11.18 -25.56 2.87
CA PRO A 38 -10.83 -24.35 3.63
C PRO A 38 -9.60 -24.63 4.49
N SER A 39 -8.65 -23.69 4.48
CA SER A 39 -7.47 -23.72 5.32
C SER A 39 -7.84 -23.76 6.81
N PRO A 40 -7.07 -24.45 7.66
CA PRO A 40 -7.33 -24.47 9.10
C PRO A 40 -7.25 -23.04 9.69
N HIS A 41 -8.23 -22.72 10.52
CA HIS A 41 -8.42 -21.40 11.11
C HIS A 41 -7.14 -20.83 11.74
N ARG A 42 -6.69 -19.70 11.19
CA ARG A 42 -5.66 -18.83 11.78
C ARG A 42 -6.23 -18.16 13.02
N VAL A 43 -5.51 -18.18 14.14
CA VAL A 43 -5.87 -17.41 15.33
C VAL A 43 -5.76 -15.92 14.99
N SER A 44 -6.90 -15.25 14.90
CA SER A 44 -6.98 -13.84 14.52
C SER A 44 -6.43 -12.93 15.61
N THR A 45 -5.45 -12.12 15.27
CA THR A 45 -5.21 -10.82 15.93
C THR A 45 -6.43 -9.93 15.63
N PRO A 46 -6.88 -9.05 16.57
CA PRO A 46 -8.08 -8.27 16.33
C PRO A 46 -7.94 -7.42 15.06
N ALA A 47 -8.78 -7.71 14.08
CA ALA A 47 -8.83 -7.00 12.82
C ALA A 47 -9.16 -5.53 13.08
N ARG A 48 -8.38 -4.62 12.50
CA ARG A 48 -8.73 -3.20 12.37
C ARG A 48 -10.10 -3.14 11.69
N ALA A 49 -11.10 -2.56 12.35
CA ALA A 49 -12.41 -2.40 11.79
C ALA A 49 -12.31 -1.64 10.46
N LYS A 50 -12.55 -2.33 9.33
CA LYS A 50 -12.67 -1.69 8.03
C LYS A 50 -13.84 -0.71 8.12
N SER A 51 -13.61 0.56 7.83
CA SER A 51 -14.66 1.56 7.76
C SER A 51 -15.69 1.13 6.70
N SER A 52 -16.96 1.35 6.96
CA SER A 52 -18.08 0.95 6.09
C SER A 52 -18.26 1.83 4.83
N GLN A 53 -17.26 2.60 4.45
CA GLN A 53 -17.22 3.26 3.14
C GLN A 53 -16.87 2.23 2.09
N ALA A 54 -17.61 2.23 0.97
CA ALA A 54 -17.27 1.42 -0.20
C ALA A 54 -15.82 1.72 -0.59
N GLN A 55 -14.95 0.73 -0.43
CA GLN A 55 -13.53 0.89 -0.72
C GLN A 55 -13.37 1.17 -2.21
N GLN A 56 -12.79 2.31 -2.57
CA GLN A 56 -12.48 2.63 -3.97
C GLN A 56 -11.29 1.80 -4.45
N PRO A 57 -11.20 1.49 -5.76
CA PRO A 57 -10.03 0.81 -6.30
C PRO A 57 -8.78 1.66 -6.07
N ILE A 58 -7.66 1.01 -5.79
CA ILE A 58 -6.35 1.66 -5.73
C ILE A 58 -5.61 1.30 -7.01
N ILE A 59 -5.53 2.24 -7.93
CA ILE A 59 -4.82 2.05 -9.20
C ILE A 59 -3.52 2.84 -9.13
N ILE A 60 -2.41 2.16 -9.34
CA ILE A 60 -1.06 2.72 -9.32
C ILE A 60 -0.54 2.69 -10.75
N ASP A 61 -0.52 3.84 -11.39
CA ASP A 61 -0.15 4.06 -12.78
C ASP A 61 1.01 5.08 -12.90
N HIS A 62 1.29 5.57 -14.10
CA HIS A 62 2.37 6.55 -14.36
C HIS A 62 2.20 7.87 -13.58
N THR A 63 0.98 8.23 -13.17
CA THR A 63 0.74 9.45 -12.37
C THR A 63 1.16 9.29 -10.91
N CYS A 64 1.46 8.07 -10.46
CA CYS A 64 1.83 7.71 -9.10
C CYS A 64 3.36 7.66 -8.89
N THR A 65 4.15 8.49 -9.59
CA THR A 65 5.61 8.44 -9.56
C THR A 65 6.29 9.61 -8.85
N ASP A 66 5.53 10.64 -8.47
CA ASP A 66 6.04 11.81 -7.75
C ASP A 66 6.00 11.60 -6.23
N LEU A 67 7.12 11.16 -5.66
CA LEU A 67 7.24 10.89 -4.21
C LEU A 67 7.04 12.14 -3.34
N SER A 68 7.19 13.35 -3.89
CA SER A 68 7.00 14.59 -3.11
C SER A 68 5.54 14.78 -2.66
N GLN A 69 4.61 14.08 -3.28
CA GLN A 69 3.20 14.09 -2.90
C GLN A 69 2.89 13.17 -1.71
N ILE A 70 3.80 12.25 -1.37
CA ILE A 70 3.59 11.29 -0.27
C ILE A 70 4.15 11.91 1.02
N PRO A 71 3.32 12.23 2.02
CA PRO A 71 3.85 12.67 3.31
C PRO A 71 4.75 11.59 3.93
N GLU A 72 5.93 11.98 4.45
CA GLU A 72 6.90 11.07 5.09
C GLU A 72 6.25 10.14 6.12
N TYR A 73 5.28 10.66 6.87
CA TYR A 73 4.48 9.88 7.81
C TYR A 73 3.96 8.57 7.20
N TRP A 74 3.46 8.59 5.95
CA TRP A 74 2.88 7.39 5.33
C TRP A 74 3.93 6.42 4.81
N ILE A 75 5.12 6.90 4.47
CA ILE A 75 6.27 6.04 4.19
C ILE A 75 6.67 5.31 5.50
N GLU A 76 6.76 6.03 6.62
CA GLU A 76 7.05 5.43 7.92
C GLU A 76 5.94 4.46 8.38
N GLN A 77 4.66 4.77 8.12
CA GLN A 77 3.57 3.83 8.39
C GLN A 77 3.67 2.57 7.54
N ALA A 78 4.05 2.69 6.26
CA ALA A 78 4.28 1.53 5.40
C ALA A 78 5.40 0.64 5.96
N LYS A 79 6.54 1.20 6.35
CA LYS A 79 7.67 0.48 6.98
C LYS A 79 7.24 -0.21 8.28
N ALA A 80 6.46 0.45 9.11
CA ALA A 80 6.05 -0.06 10.42
C ALA A 80 4.99 -1.18 10.33
N GLN A 81 4.05 -1.10 9.37
CA GLN A 81 2.86 -1.95 9.32
C GLN A 81 2.94 -3.07 8.29
N LEU A 82 3.66 -2.85 7.17
CA LEU A 82 3.60 -3.75 6.03
C LEU A 82 4.75 -4.76 6.05
N ARG A 83 4.40 -6.00 5.72
CA ARG A 83 5.30 -7.13 5.58
C ARG A 83 5.00 -7.82 4.28
N LEU A 84 5.81 -7.52 3.28
CA LEU A 84 5.56 -7.92 1.90
C LEU A 84 6.14 -9.28 1.59
N SER A 85 5.42 -9.99 0.72
CA SER A 85 5.89 -11.13 -0.06
C SER A 85 5.77 -10.74 -1.54
N TYR A 86 6.86 -10.83 -2.29
CA TYR A 86 6.89 -10.46 -3.69
C TYR A 86 7.46 -11.60 -4.55
N GLY A 87 6.56 -12.34 -5.20
CA GLY A 87 6.90 -13.43 -6.12
C GLY A 87 7.17 -12.89 -7.52
N HIS A 88 8.38 -13.07 -8.01
CA HIS A 88 8.77 -12.59 -9.35
C HIS A 88 10.07 -13.24 -9.87
N THR A 89 10.30 -13.06 -11.17
CA THR A 89 11.58 -13.29 -11.85
C THR A 89 12.14 -11.99 -12.42
N SER A 90 12.63 -11.95 -13.65
CA SER A 90 13.44 -10.84 -14.17
C SER A 90 12.70 -9.49 -14.22
N HIS A 91 11.55 -9.37 -14.91
CA HIS A 91 10.83 -8.08 -15.01
C HIS A 91 10.37 -7.57 -13.66
N GLY A 92 9.90 -8.46 -12.79
CA GLY A 92 9.49 -8.08 -11.45
C GLY A 92 10.63 -7.57 -10.56
N SER A 93 11.90 -7.72 -10.93
CA SER A 93 13.01 -7.10 -10.19
C SER A 93 13.15 -5.59 -10.43
N GLN A 94 12.49 -5.04 -11.44
CA GLN A 94 12.62 -3.63 -11.81
C GLN A 94 12.24 -2.66 -10.67
N PRO A 95 11.07 -2.80 -9.99
CA PRO A 95 10.75 -1.95 -8.85
C PRO A 95 11.80 -2.05 -7.73
N VAL A 96 12.27 -3.25 -7.41
CA VAL A 96 13.28 -3.48 -6.36
C VAL A 96 14.63 -2.84 -6.73
N SER A 97 15.01 -2.89 -8.01
CA SER A 97 16.24 -2.23 -8.51
C SER A 97 16.20 -0.71 -8.31
N GLY A 98 15.08 -0.07 -8.65
CA GLY A 98 14.90 1.36 -8.43
C GLY A 98 14.73 1.71 -6.94
N MET A 99 14.10 0.85 -6.12
CA MET A 99 14.04 1.03 -4.65
C MET A 99 15.44 1.05 -4.02
N ASN A 100 16.39 0.25 -4.53
CA ASN A 100 17.78 0.33 -4.09
C ASN A 100 18.44 1.69 -4.43
N VAL A 101 18.06 2.33 -5.55
CA VAL A 101 18.53 3.69 -5.86
C VAL A 101 18.05 4.68 -4.81
N LEU A 102 16.75 4.67 -4.49
CA LEU A 102 16.17 5.54 -3.47
C LEU A 102 16.78 5.31 -2.08
N MET A 103 16.97 4.05 -1.67
CA MET A 103 17.56 3.69 -0.38
C MET A 103 19.03 4.14 -0.27
N ASN A 104 19.79 4.09 -1.37
CA ASN A 104 21.20 4.46 -1.36
C ASN A 104 21.43 5.97 -1.56
N ASP A 105 20.41 6.77 -1.82
CA ASP A 105 20.52 8.23 -1.89
C ASP A 105 20.58 8.83 -0.47
N PRO A 106 21.74 9.39 -0.06
CA PRO A 106 21.91 9.94 1.28
C PRO A 106 21.01 11.14 1.58
N SER A 107 20.45 11.80 0.56
CA SER A 107 19.53 12.92 0.74
C SER A 107 18.21 12.53 1.38
N HIS A 108 17.82 11.26 1.28
CA HIS A 108 16.59 10.72 1.85
C HIS A 108 16.72 10.31 3.33
N GLY A 109 17.93 10.31 3.91
CA GLY A 109 18.14 10.09 5.36
C GLY A 109 17.59 8.76 5.90
N GLY A 110 17.48 7.70 5.04
CA GLY A 110 16.92 6.40 5.43
C GLY A 110 15.39 6.30 5.31
N LEU A 111 14.71 7.32 4.79
CA LEU A 111 13.25 7.32 4.63
C LEU A 111 12.77 6.09 3.84
N TYR A 112 13.49 5.70 2.78
CA TYR A 112 13.14 4.60 1.88
C TYR A 112 13.90 3.29 2.20
N ASP A 113 14.34 3.10 3.46
CA ASP A 113 15.03 1.89 3.86
C ASP A 113 14.13 0.66 3.79
N PHE A 114 14.65 -0.39 3.15
CA PHE A 114 14.01 -1.70 3.06
C PHE A 114 15.04 -2.83 3.09
N ASN A 115 14.59 -4.06 3.36
CA ASN A 115 15.39 -5.26 3.20
C ASN A 115 14.70 -6.24 2.24
N THR A 116 15.50 -7.14 1.64
CA THR A 116 15.01 -8.12 0.65
C THR A 116 14.88 -9.54 1.21
N ASN A 117 15.19 -9.74 2.49
CA ASN A 117 15.14 -11.05 3.15
C ASN A 117 13.89 -11.26 4.02
N GLY A 118 12.97 -10.28 4.04
CA GLY A 118 11.75 -10.34 4.82
C GLY A 118 11.95 -10.17 6.34
N ALA A 119 13.14 -9.78 6.80
CA ALA A 119 13.38 -9.55 8.23
C ALA A 119 12.57 -8.35 8.74
N ILE A 120 12.04 -8.46 9.96
CA ILE A 120 11.38 -7.35 10.64
C ILE A 120 12.46 -6.58 11.41
N VAL A 121 12.80 -5.40 10.88
CA VAL A 121 13.82 -4.50 11.46
C VAL A 121 13.17 -3.14 11.70
N PRO A 122 13.40 -2.47 12.84
CA PRO A 122 12.88 -1.12 13.06
C PRO A 122 13.25 -0.17 11.92
N ASP A 123 12.32 0.71 11.58
CA ASP A 123 12.47 1.76 10.57
C ASP A 123 12.85 1.26 9.15
N THR A 124 12.60 -0.02 8.88
CA THR A 124 12.97 -0.69 7.63
C THR A 124 11.77 -1.48 7.09
N LEU A 125 11.41 -1.30 5.82
CA LEU A 125 10.35 -2.07 5.19
C LEU A 125 10.76 -3.54 5.06
N SER A 126 9.90 -4.45 5.53
CA SER A 126 10.12 -5.89 5.44
C SER A 126 9.60 -6.42 4.09
N LEU A 127 10.50 -6.71 3.15
CA LEU A 127 10.20 -7.29 1.85
C LEU A 127 10.85 -8.66 1.72
N ALA A 128 10.07 -9.73 1.62
CA ALA A 128 10.53 -11.04 1.20
C ALA A 128 10.57 -11.09 -0.34
N ASP A 129 11.71 -10.68 -0.90
CA ASP A 129 11.94 -10.58 -2.34
C ASP A 129 12.03 -11.98 -2.98
N ARG A 130 11.54 -12.13 -4.22
CA ARG A 130 11.49 -13.41 -4.95
C ARG A 130 10.82 -14.56 -4.16
N THR A 131 9.88 -14.21 -3.31
CA THR A 131 9.24 -15.14 -2.38
C THR A 131 7.70 -15.00 -2.42
N PRO A 132 6.95 -16.08 -2.69
CA PRO A 132 7.44 -17.39 -3.13
C PRO A 132 8.15 -17.31 -4.48
N SER A 133 9.00 -18.32 -4.79
CA SER A 133 9.81 -18.31 -6.03
C SER A 133 8.95 -18.54 -7.28
N GLY A 134 9.29 -17.86 -8.38
CA GLY A 134 8.61 -17.94 -9.66
C GLY A 134 7.97 -16.64 -10.10
N ASP A 135 7.10 -16.73 -11.09
CA ASP A 135 6.27 -15.62 -11.57
C ASP A 135 4.88 -16.11 -11.95
N LEU A 136 3.97 -15.18 -12.29
CA LEU A 136 2.63 -15.51 -12.74
C LEU A 136 2.68 -16.28 -14.07
N GLY A 137 1.97 -17.40 -14.12
CA GLY A 137 1.86 -18.21 -15.35
C GLY A 137 3.04 -19.12 -15.67
N ASN A 138 4.02 -19.31 -14.77
CA ASN A 138 5.15 -20.22 -14.92
C ASN A 138 5.42 -21.01 -13.63
N PRO A 139 5.51 -22.36 -13.66
CA PRO A 139 5.48 -23.29 -14.80
C PRO A 139 4.11 -23.49 -15.45
N ASP A 140 3.05 -23.10 -14.80
CA ASP A 140 1.66 -23.15 -15.26
C ASP A 140 0.84 -22.02 -14.64
N ARG A 141 -0.45 -21.95 -14.96
CA ARG A 141 -1.34 -20.86 -14.56
C ARG A 141 -1.82 -20.92 -13.11
N THR A 142 -1.52 -21.98 -12.36
CA THR A 142 -2.06 -22.24 -11.01
C THR A 142 -1.00 -22.39 -9.93
N THR A 143 0.21 -22.81 -10.28
CA THR A 143 1.30 -23.11 -9.35
C THR A 143 1.65 -21.92 -8.45
N TRP A 144 1.62 -20.70 -8.96
CA TRP A 144 1.88 -19.49 -8.15
C TRP A 144 0.88 -19.34 -7.00
N ALA A 145 -0.42 -19.62 -7.23
CA ALA A 145 -1.45 -19.54 -6.19
C ALA A 145 -1.28 -20.65 -5.13
N ALA A 146 -0.90 -21.87 -5.55
CA ALA A 146 -0.58 -22.96 -4.61
C ALA A 146 0.64 -22.58 -3.74
N ARG A 147 1.73 -22.08 -4.35
CA ARG A 147 2.92 -21.59 -3.63
C ARG A 147 2.61 -20.47 -2.66
N THR A 148 1.66 -19.58 -3.00
CA THR A 148 1.21 -18.53 -2.11
C THR A 148 0.56 -19.11 -0.86
N ARG A 149 -0.34 -20.10 -1.01
CA ARG A 149 -0.95 -20.78 0.13
C ARG A 149 0.08 -21.49 1.01
N ASP A 150 0.92 -22.31 0.40
CA ASP A 150 1.98 -23.03 1.14
C ASP A 150 2.88 -22.07 1.92
N TYR A 151 3.18 -20.91 1.36
CA TYR A 151 4.01 -19.90 2.01
C TYR A 151 3.27 -19.22 3.16
N LEU A 152 2.05 -18.72 2.94
CA LEU A 152 1.24 -18.05 3.97
C LEU A 152 0.84 -18.99 5.12
N ASP A 153 0.59 -20.26 4.83
CA ASP A 153 0.30 -21.29 5.85
C ASP A 153 1.56 -21.73 6.61
N GLY A 154 2.75 -21.44 6.07
CA GLY A 154 4.05 -21.84 6.60
C GLY A 154 4.91 -20.67 7.06
N SER A 155 6.07 -20.52 6.41
CA SER A 155 7.11 -19.54 6.78
C SER A 155 6.73 -18.09 6.57
N GLY A 156 5.73 -17.78 5.76
CA GLY A 156 5.21 -16.45 5.48
C GLY A 156 3.95 -16.09 6.27
N SER A 157 3.66 -16.80 7.36
CA SER A 157 2.43 -16.57 8.15
C SER A 157 2.33 -15.20 8.80
N ASP A 158 3.40 -14.44 8.83
CA ASP A 158 3.47 -13.05 9.30
C ASP A 158 3.31 -12.01 8.17
N ARG A 159 3.24 -12.44 6.89
CA ARG A 159 3.05 -11.53 5.75
C ARG A 159 1.62 -11.02 5.69
N ASN A 160 1.47 -9.73 5.41
CA ASN A 160 0.17 -9.09 5.29
C ASN A 160 -0.04 -8.38 3.93
N VAL A 161 0.96 -8.42 3.04
CA VAL A 161 0.86 -7.95 1.65
C VAL A 161 1.51 -8.98 0.73
N VAL A 162 0.80 -9.38 -0.32
CA VAL A 162 1.29 -10.29 -1.36
C VAL A 162 1.21 -9.62 -2.72
N VAL A 163 2.34 -9.59 -3.41
CA VAL A 163 2.48 -9.09 -4.77
C VAL A 163 3.06 -10.19 -5.64
N TRP A 164 2.56 -10.34 -6.85
CA TRP A 164 3.12 -11.22 -7.87
C TRP A 164 3.29 -10.47 -9.18
N SER A 165 4.42 -10.70 -9.84
CA SER A 165 4.72 -10.13 -11.15
C SER A 165 4.61 -11.15 -12.27
N TRP A 166 4.30 -10.66 -13.46
CA TRP A 166 4.46 -11.37 -14.72
C TRP A 166 5.92 -11.26 -15.23
N CYS A 167 6.36 -12.28 -15.99
CA CYS A 167 7.37 -12.12 -17.01
C CYS A 167 6.61 -12.06 -18.37
N GLY A 168 6.86 -12.78 -19.40
CA GLY A 168 6.10 -12.67 -20.66
C GLY A 168 4.71 -13.33 -20.71
N GLN A 169 4.22 -13.94 -19.61
CA GLN A 169 3.06 -14.84 -19.66
C GLN A 169 1.69 -14.14 -19.67
N ALA A 170 1.65 -12.81 -19.49
CA ALA A 170 0.41 -12.03 -19.59
C ALA A 170 -0.09 -11.93 -21.05
N ASP A 171 0.78 -12.09 -22.03
CA ASP A 171 0.40 -12.23 -23.46
C ASP A 171 -0.16 -13.63 -23.72
N THR A 172 -1.44 -13.81 -23.44
CA THR A 172 -2.12 -15.10 -23.41
C THR A 172 -3.60 -14.98 -23.83
N SER A 173 -4.39 -16.04 -23.64
CA SER A 173 -5.83 -16.00 -23.90
C SER A 173 -6.60 -15.30 -22.77
N GLU A 174 -7.85 -14.91 -23.08
CA GLU A 174 -8.77 -14.32 -22.13
C GLU A 174 -9.02 -15.24 -20.95
N GLU A 175 -9.26 -16.52 -21.20
CA GLU A 175 -9.54 -17.52 -20.17
C GLU A 175 -8.38 -17.69 -19.19
N ASN A 176 -7.14 -17.54 -19.64
CA ASN A 176 -5.96 -17.60 -18.77
C ASN A 176 -5.85 -16.37 -17.84
N ILE A 177 -6.31 -15.21 -18.31
CA ILE A 177 -6.40 -14.01 -17.44
C ILE A 177 -7.58 -14.16 -16.49
N ASP A 178 -8.74 -14.65 -16.92
CA ASP A 178 -9.88 -14.95 -16.04
C ASP A 178 -9.48 -15.91 -14.92
N LEU A 179 -8.71 -16.94 -15.23
CA LEU A 179 -8.18 -17.88 -14.23
C LEU A 179 -7.27 -17.17 -13.22
N TYR A 180 -6.38 -16.29 -13.68
CA TYR A 180 -5.54 -15.48 -12.80
C TYR A 180 -6.39 -14.62 -11.85
N LEU A 181 -7.35 -13.88 -12.39
CA LEU A 181 -8.25 -13.01 -11.63
C LEU A 181 -9.08 -13.78 -10.61
N SER A 182 -9.59 -14.96 -11.00
CA SER A 182 -10.35 -15.86 -10.13
C SER A 182 -9.48 -16.39 -8.98
N LEU A 183 -8.25 -16.83 -9.26
CA LEU A 183 -7.32 -17.33 -8.25
C LEU A 183 -6.89 -16.24 -7.26
N MET A 184 -6.64 -15.01 -7.74
CA MET A 184 -6.35 -13.87 -6.86
C MET A 184 -7.53 -13.57 -5.95
N ASN A 185 -8.74 -13.50 -6.50
CA ASN A 185 -9.94 -13.27 -5.71
C ASN A 185 -10.18 -14.40 -4.68
N GLN A 186 -9.88 -15.64 -5.03
CA GLN A 186 -9.99 -16.76 -4.07
C GLN A 186 -8.96 -16.64 -2.94
N LEU A 187 -7.74 -16.20 -3.23
CA LEU A 187 -6.73 -15.94 -2.19
C LEU A 187 -7.17 -14.82 -1.23
N GLU A 188 -7.82 -13.77 -1.71
CA GLU A 188 -8.39 -12.73 -0.84
C GLU A 188 -9.48 -13.26 0.09
N VAL A 189 -10.29 -14.23 -0.38
CA VAL A 189 -11.32 -14.89 0.44
C VAL A 189 -10.68 -15.82 1.48
N ASP A 190 -9.65 -16.58 1.07
CA ASP A 190 -8.97 -17.55 1.94
C ASP A 190 -8.11 -16.85 3.02
N TYR A 191 -7.58 -15.66 2.71
CA TYR A 191 -6.68 -14.90 3.61
C TYR A 191 -7.18 -13.45 3.80
N PRO A 192 -8.29 -13.22 4.51
CA PRO A 192 -8.94 -11.90 4.61
C PRO A 192 -8.09 -10.83 5.31
N ASP A 193 -7.06 -11.23 6.05
CA ASP A 193 -6.12 -10.33 6.73
C ASP A 193 -4.89 -9.99 5.87
N VAL A 194 -4.81 -10.54 4.65
CA VAL A 194 -3.72 -10.30 3.71
C VAL A 194 -4.23 -9.43 2.55
N THR A 195 -3.47 -8.41 2.21
CA THR A 195 -3.73 -7.56 1.05
C THR A 195 -3.06 -8.16 -0.17
N PHE A 196 -3.81 -8.38 -1.24
CA PHE A 196 -3.29 -8.86 -2.52
C PHE A 196 -3.25 -7.74 -3.54
N VAL A 197 -2.13 -7.64 -4.27
CA VAL A 197 -1.92 -6.65 -5.31
C VAL A 197 -1.94 -7.33 -6.67
N TYR A 198 -2.85 -6.89 -7.53
CA TYR A 198 -2.93 -7.30 -8.92
C TYR A 198 -1.87 -6.57 -9.74
N MET A 199 -1.44 -7.13 -10.87
CA MET A 199 -0.42 -6.52 -11.71
C MET A 199 -0.72 -6.79 -13.18
N THR A 200 -0.50 -5.78 -14.05
CA THR A 200 -0.47 -5.94 -15.50
C THR A 200 0.88 -6.51 -15.96
N GLY A 201 0.92 -7.10 -17.16
CA GLY A 201 2.17 -7.54 -17.79
C GLY A 201 2.98 -6.35 -18.33
N HIS A 202 4.28 -6.56 -18.58
CA HIS A 202 5.16 -5.57 -19.21
C HIS A 202 4.81 -5.35 -20.70
N LEU A 203 5.27 -4.25 -21.30
CA LEU A 203 5.08 -3.99 -22.73
C LEU A 203 5.92 -4.93 -23.61
N ASN A 204 5.41 -5.27 -24.81
CA ASN A 204 6.09 -6.17 -25.75
C ASN A 204 6.22 -5.61 -27.19
N GLY A 205 5.98 -4.30 -27.37
CA GLY A 205 6.08 -3.65 -28.67
C GLY A 205 4.92 -3.86 -29.63
N THR A 206 3.83 -4.54 -29.20
CA THR A 206 2.67 -4.80 -30.08
C THR A 206 1.65 -3.66 -30.11
N GLY A 207 1.87 -2.61 -29.34
CA GLY A 207 1.07 -1.39 -29.33
C GLY A 207 -0.35 -1.55 -28.73
N ILE A 208 -1.20 -0.57 -29.01
CA ILE A 208 -2.56 -0.47 -28.42
C ILE A 208 -3.44 -1.67 -28.78
N ASP A 209 -3.38 -2.14 -30.02
CA ASP A 209 -4.21 -3.24 -30.52
C ASP A 209 -3.60 -4.62 -30.25
N GLY A 210 -2.42 -4.68 -29.65
CA GLY A 210 -1.73 -5.91 -29.31
C GLY A 210 -2.48 -6.76 -28.28
N ASN A 211 -2.42 -8.11 -28.42
CA ASN A 211 -3.11 -9.01 -27.50
C ASN A 211 -2.72 -8.76 -26.04
N LEU A 212 -1.45 -8.48 -25.77
CA LEU A 212 -0.98 -8.17 -24.41
C LEU A 212 -1.71 -6.95 -23.83
N ASN A 213 -1.86 -5.86 -24.60
CA ASN A 213 -2.60 -4.68 -24.14
C ASN A 213 -4.07 -4.98 -23.89
N VAL A 214 -4.70 -5.80 -24.76
CA VAL A 214 -6.07 -6.27 -24.54
C VAL A 214 -6.18 -7.06 -23.22
N ARG A 215 -5.22 -7.92 -22.92
CA ARG A 215 -5.18 -8.66 -21.63
C ARG A 215 -4.90 -7.76 -20.43
N ASN A 216 -4.01 -6.79 -20.57
CA ASN A 216 -3.77 -5.78 -19.53
C ASN A 216 -5.05 -4.96 -19.26
N ASN A 217 -5.81 -4.59 -20.27
CA ASN A 217 -7.10 -3.90 -20.10
C ASN A 217 -8.13 -4.80 -19.40
N GLN A 218 -8.17 -6.10 -19.67
CA GLN A 218 -9.01 -7.05 -18.94
C GLN A 218 -8.68 -7.05 -17.43
N ILE A 219 -7.40 -7.00 -17.07
CA ILE A 219 -6.96 -6.89 -15.64
C ILE A 219 -7.40 -5.55 -15.05
N ARG A 220 -7.18 -4.42 -15.75
CA ARG A 220 -7.57 -3.06 -15.33
C ARG A 220 -9.07 -2.98 -15.05
N ASP A 221 -9.88 -3.40 -16.02
CA ASP A 221 -11.34 -3.34 -15.94
C ASP A 221 -11.85 -4.16 -14.75
N TYR A 222 -11.30 -5.36 -14.55
CA TYR A 222 -11.64 -6.20 -13.40
C TYR A 222 -11.29 -5.50 -12.07
N CYS A 223 -10.09 -4.95 -11.95
CA CYS A 223 -9.63 -4.29 -10.72
C CYS A 223 -10.48 -3.07 -10.39
N ILE A 224 -10.83 -2.26 -11.39
CA ILE A 224 -11.72 -1.10 -11.21
C ILE A 224 -13.12 -1.55 -10.80
N ALA A 225 -13.71 -2.51 -11.51
CA ALA A 225 -15.07 -2.97 -11.24
C ALA A 225 -15.23 -3.66 -9.88
N ASN A 226 -14.15 -4.26 -9.34
CA ASN A 226 -14.17 -5.04 -8.11
C ASN A 226 -13.41 -4.38 -6.94
N ASN A 227 -13.06 -3.09 -7.06
CA ASN A 227 -12.38 -2.31 -6.02
C ASN A 227 -11.08 -2.96 -5.53
N LYS A 228 -10.24 -3.42 -6.48
CA LYS A 228 -8.97 -4.09 -6.20
C LYS A 228 -7.81 -3.10 -6.14
N ILE A 229 -6.66 -3.58 -5.68
CA ILE A 229 -5.38 -2.86 -5.74
C ILE A 229 -4.62 -3.35 -6.96
N LEU A 230 -4.33 -2.44 -7.89
CA LEU A 230 -3.61 -2.73 -9.12
C LEU A 230 -2.30 -1.94 -9.15
N PHE A 231 -1.19 -2.62 -9.35
CA PHE A 231 0.06 -2.02 -9.79
C PHE A 231 0.12 -2.13 -11.32
N ASP A 232 -0.12 -1.03 -12.01
CA ASP A 232 -0.22 -1.02 -13.47
C ASP A 232 1.15 -0.86 -14.12
N PHE A 233 1.89 -1.97 -14.13
CA PHE A 233 3.25 -2.06 -14.62
C PHE A 233 3.36 -1.60 -16.09
N ALA A 234 2.39 -1.99 -16.94
CA ALA A 234 2.37 -1.61 -18.34
C ALA A 234 2.08 -0.12 -18.55
N ASP A 235 1.24 0.48 -17.72
CA ASP A 235 0.96 1.91 -17.83
C ASP A 235 2.20 2.74 -17.48
N ILE A 236 2.88 2.41 -16.40
CA ILE A 236 4.13 3.09 -16.01
C ILE A 236 5.19 3.01 -17.13
N GLU A 237 5.25 1.90 -17.87
CA GLU A 237 6.16 1.73 -19.02
C GLU A 237 5.72 2.50 -20.29
N SER A 238 4.50 3.00 -20.30
CA SER A 238 3.90 3.65 -21.47
C SER A 238 4.16 5.15 -21.51
N TYR A 239 4.68 5.75 -20.44
CA TYR A 239 4.83 7.19 -20.31
C TYR A 239 6.24 7.59 -19.85
N ASP A 240 6.73 8.72 -20.37
CA ASP A 240 7.87 9.39 -19.76
C ASP A 240 7.40 10.31 -18.58
N PRO A 241 8.33 10.86 -17.79
CA PRO A 241 7.96 11.75 -16.67
C PRO A 241 7.25 13.04 -17.06
N ASP A 242 7.34 13.47 -18.32
CA ASP A 242 6.63 14.65 -18.84
C ASP A 242 5.20 14.33 -19.29
N GLY A 243 4.79 13.06 -19.22
CA GLY A 243 3.45 12.57 -19.58
C GLY A 243 3.28 12.30 -21.08
N ASN A 244 4.37 12.19 -21.84
CA ASN A 244 4.29 11.76 -23.23
C ASN A 244 4.01 10.26 -23.31
N TYR A 245 3.08 9.88 -24.20
CA TYR A 245 2.59 8.51 -24.36
C TYR A 245 3.27 7.78 -25.53
N TYR A 246 3.74 6.57 -25.30
CA TYR A 246 4.53 5.80 -26.26
C TYR A 246 3.96 4.43 -26.62
N LEU A 247 2.92 3.93 -25.94
CA LEU A 247 2.31 2.65 -26.30
C LEU A 247 1.69 2.68 -27.71
N ASP A 248 1.11 3.80 -28.13
CA ASP A 248 0.57 4.01 -29.47
C ASP A 248 1.67 4.05 -30.57
N GLN A 249 2.93 4.22 -30.13
CA GLN A 249 4.13 4.19 -30.97
C GLN A 249 4.88 2.85 -30.84
N GLY A 250 4.24 1.81 -30.30
CA GLY A 250 4.79 0.48 -30.17
C GLY A 250 5.90 0.35 -29.11
N ALA A 251 5.77 1.07 -27.98
CA ALA A 251 6.73 0.93 -26.89
C ALA A 251 6.81 -0.50 -26.37
N ASN A 252 8.01 -0.89 -25.94
CA ASN A 252 8.30 -2.19 -25.34
C ASN A 252 8.96 -2.04 -23.96
N ASP A 253 9.21 -3.17 -23.30
CA ASP A 253 9.87 -3.27 -21.98
C ASP A 253 11.25 -2.61 -21.90
N GLY A 254 11.99 -2.55 -23.02
CA GLY A 254 13.28 -1.88 -23.14
C GLY A 254 13.19 -0.37 -23.37
N CYS A 255 12.00 0.23 -23.23
CA CYS A 255 11.71 1.63 -23.50
C CYS A 255 11.91 2.05 -24.99
N TYR A 256 12.06 1.07 -25.90
CA TYR A 256 12.13 1.35 -27.35
C TYR A 256 10.73 1.52 -27.91
N TYR A 257 10.59 2.48 -28.83
CA TYR A 257 9.37 2.76 -29.61
C TYR A 257 9.73 3.00 -31.09
N ASP A 258 8.74 3.18 -31.95
CA ASP A 258 8.98 3.48 -33.37
C ASP A 258 9.50 4.92 -33.52
N GLY A 259 10.79 5.08 -33.36
CA GLY A 259 11.49 6.38 -33.41
C GLY A 259 12.71 6.46 -32.52
N GLY A 260 12.80 5.70 -31.43
CA GLY A 260 13.94 5.77 -30.52
C GLY A 260 13.79 4.97 -29.23
N ASN A 261 14.36 5.52 -28.17
CA ASN A 261 14.23 5.00 -26.81
C ASN A 261 13.86 6.17 -25.89
N TRP A 262 12.60 6.21 -25.46
CA TRP A 262 12.04 7.33 -24.72
C TRP A 262 12.76 7.61 -23.39
N ALA A 263 13.23 6.56 -22.70
CA ALA A 263 13.94 6.74 -21.43
C ALA A 263 15.31 7.37 -21.59
N ASN A 264 16.08 6.94 -22.60
CA ASN A 264 17.39 7.50 -22.93
C ASN A 264 17.27 8.94 -23.45
N GLU A 265 16.24 9.23 -24.24
CA GLU A 265 15.97 10.56 -24.79
C GLU A 265 15.57 11.53 -23.68
N TRP A 266 14.68 11.11 -22.77
CA TRP A 266 14.28 11.92 -21.63
C TRP A 266 15.46 12.24 -20.72
N CYS A 267 16.28 11.26 -20.37
CA CYS A 267 17.47 11.45 -19.54
C CYS A 267 18.54 12.33 -20.22
N ALA A 268 18.69 12.24 -21.54
CA ALA A 268 19.58 13.10 -22.28
C ALA A 268 19.11 14.58 -22.26
N ALA A 269 17.79 14.80 -22.22
CA ALA A 269 17.19 16.14 -22.09
C ALA A 269 17.25 16.70 -20.65
N HIS A 270 17.36 15.82 -19.64
CA HIS A 270 17.35 16.18 -18.20
C HIS A 270 18.65 15.71 -17.49
N PRO A 271 19.81 16.25 -17.87
CA PRO A 271 21.09 15.79 -17.32
C PRO A 271 21.19 16.09 -15.82
N GLY A 272 21.47 15.05 -15.04
CA GLY A 272 21.58 15.13 -13.57
C GLY A 272 20.28 14.99 -12.82
N ASP A 273 19.16 14.68 -13.49
CA ASP A 273 17.91 14.38 -12.81
C ASP A 273 18.04 13.06 -12.03
N PRO A 274 17.61 12.99 -10.76
CA PRO A 274 17.67 11.79 -9.94
C PRO A 274 16.90 10.60 -10.51
N LEU A 275 15.90 10.82 -11.37
CA LEU A 275 15.19 9.76 -12.09
C LEU A 275 16.10 8.99 -13.05
N CYS A 276 17.19 9.60 -13.50
CA CYS A 276 18.16 9.00 -14.44
C CYS A 276 19.33 8.30 -13.73
N GLU A 277 19.30 8.21 -12.39
CA GLU A 277 20.34 7.51 -11.64
C GLU A 277 20.44 6.05 -12.07
N SER A 278 21.67 5.58 -12.25
CA SER A 278 21.92 4.27 -12.83
C SER A 278 21.57 3.12 -11.88
N CYS A 279 20.94 2.09 -12.40
CA CYS A 279 20.70 0.83 -11.71
C CYS A 279 20.73 -0.35 -12.69
N SER A 280 20.82 -1.57 -12.15
CA SER A 280 20.67 -2.79 -12.94
C SER A 280 19.18 -3.04 -13.18
N CYS A 281 18.66 -2.51 -14.28
CA CYS A 281 17.25 -2.63 -14.67
C CYS A 281 17.09 -3.80 -15.66
N ALA A 282 16.51 -4.90 -15.20
CA ALA A 282 16.34 -6.10 -16.02
C ALA A 282 15.40 -5.83 -17.21
N HIS A 283 15.87 -6.07 -18.43
CA HIS A 283 15.14 -5.87 -19.70
C HIS A 283 14.75 -4.43 -20.01
N SER A 284 15.21 -3.43 -19.23
CA SER A 284 14.78 -2.05 -19.37
C SER A 284 15.87 -1.05 -19.06
N GLU A 285 15.55 0.24 -19.18
CA GLU A 285 16.44 1.35 -18.86
C GLU A 285 16.31 1.78 -17.38
N PRO A 286 17.35 2.36 -16.76
CA PRO A 286 17.32 2.81 -15.38
C PRO A 286 16.14 3.70 -15.03
N LEU A 287 15.78 4.67 -15.88
CA LEU A 287 14.63 5.56 -15.68
C LEU A 287 13.35 4.78 -15.41
N ASN A 288 13.06 3.73 -16.18
CA ASN A 288 11.86 2.92 -16.03
C ASN A 288 11.85 2.16 -14.68
N CYS A 289 12.99 1.64 -14.22
CA CYS A 289 13.12 1.05 -12.89
C CYS A 289 12.87 2.07 -11.77
N ASN A 290 13.40 3.29 -11.91
CA ASN A 290 13.24 4.37 -10.93
C ASN A 290 11.79 4.85 -10.84
N LEU A 291 11.08 4.95 -11.97
CA LEU A 291 9.64 5.27 -11.99
C LEU A 291 8.81 4.18 -11.27
N LYS A 292 9.09 2.91 -11.56
CA LYS A 292 8.39 1.78 -10.90
C LYS A 292 8.66 1.70 -9.42
N ALA A 293 9.87 2.02 -8.96
CA ALA A 293 10.19 2.07 -7.55
C ALA A 293 9.40 3.16 -6.82
N ARG A 294 9.27 4.33 -7.43
CA ARG A 294 8.47 5.44 -6.90
C ARG A 294 7.00 5.07 -6.84
N ALA A 295 6.46 4.50 -7.91
CA ALA A 295 5.10 3.95 -7.93
C ALA A 295 4.89 2.84 -6.88
N PHE A 296 5.91 2.02 -6.63
CA PHE A 296 5.84 0.97 -5.61
C PHE A 296 5.74 1.56 -4.20
N TRP A 297 6.55 2.57 -3.85
CA TRP A 297 6.42 3.29 -2.58
C TRP A 297 5.08 4.02 -2.45
N TRP A 298 4.56 4.59 -3.56
CA TRP A 298 3.22 5.17 -3.60
C TRP A 298 2.16 4.12 -3.24
N MET A 299 2.21 2.96 -3.85
CA MET A 299 1.33 1.83 -3.54
C MET A 299 1.39 1.46 -2.06
N LEU A 300 2.60 1.35 -1.50
CA LEU A 300 2.79 1.00 -0.09
C LEU A 300 2.18 2.04 0.85
N ALA A 301 2.36 3.31 0.57
CA ALA A 301 1.72 4.39 1.32
C ALA A 301 0.18 4.29 1.25
N ARG A 302 -0.38 4.01 0.06
CA ARG A 302 -1.83 3.79 -0.13
C ARG A 302 -2.34 2.59 0.68
N ILE A 303 -1.62 1.48 0.68
CA ILE A 303 -1.96 0.28 1.46
C ILE A 303 -1.86 0.57 2.98
N ALA A 304 -0.89 1.38 3.40
CA ALA A 304 -0.74 1.80 4.79
C ALA A 304 -1.87 2.74 5.26
N GLY A 305 -2.68 3.26 4.34
CA GLY A 305 -3.87 4.08 4.63
C GLY A 305 -3.77 5.53 4.18
N TRP A 306 -2.76 5.89 3.38
CA TRP A 306 -2.73 7.19 2.74
C TRP A 306 -3.84 7.28 1.69
N GLU A 307 -4.64 8.30 1.81
CA GLU A 307 -5.65 8.64 0.81
C GLU A 307 -5.11 9.81 -0.01
N THR A 308 -5.02 9.63 -1.33
CA THR A 308 -4.68 10.75 -2.23
C THR A 308 -5.76 11.81 -2.08
N GLN A 309 -5.34 13.00 -1.74
CA GLN A 309 -6.29 14.07 -1.49
C GLN A 309 -6.85 14.60 -2.81
N ALA A 310 -8.14 14.97 -2.77
CA ALA A 310 -8.67 15.80 -3.83
C ALA A 310 -7.82 17.09 -3.93
N PRO A 311 -7.52 17.60 -5.15
CA PRO A 311 -6.64 18.77 -5.34
C PRO A 311 -7.04 20.00 -4.53
N ASP A 312 -8.25 20.04 -4.00
CA ASP A 312 -8.86 21.13 -3.24
C ASP A 312 -8.92 20.88 -1.72
N GLN A 313 -8.36 19.76 -1.21
CA GLN A 313 -8.39 19.41 0.22
C GLN A 313 -7.04 19.70 0.91
N PRO A 314 -7.04 20.34 2.11
CA PRO A 314 -5.84 20.47 2.94
C PRO A 314 -5.30 19.13 3.42
N ASP A 315 -3.99 18.94 3.37
CA ASP A 315 -3.33 17.77 3.95
C ASP A 315 -3.11 17.96 5.45
N LEU A 316 -3.97 17.35 6.26
CA LEU A 316 -3.89 17.39 7.71
C LEU A 316 -3.15 16.18 8.30
N THR A 317 -2.68 15.24 7.46
CA THR A 317 -2.04 14.00 7.93
C THR A 317 -0.78 14.20 8.77
N PRO A 318 0.06 15.23 8.54
CA PRO A 318 1.23 15.52 9.35
C PRO A 318 0.92 16.07 10.75
N SER A 319 -0.36 16.33 11.05
CA SER A 319 -0.76 16.80 12.38
C SER A 319 -0.54 15.71 13.43
N TYR A 320 -0.14 16.11 14.65
CA TYR A 320 0.08 15.17 15.73
C TYR A 320 -0.40 15.71 17.08
N LYS A 321 -0.54 14.82 18.07
CA LYS A 321 -0.86 15.13 19.45
C LYS A 321 0.21 14.55 20.37
N SER A 322 0.54 15.26 21.44
CA SER A 322 1.46 14.81 22.46
C SER A 322 1.00 15.24 23.85
N ALA A 323 1.51 14.61 24.90
CA ALA A 323 1.26 14.94 26.29
C ALA A 323 2.56 15.04 27.09
N ALA A 324 2.62 15.96 28.02
CA ALA A 324 3.74 16.11 28.94
C ALA A 324 3.25 16.46 30.35
N PRO A 325 3.69 15.69 31.36
CA PRO A 325 4.45 14.44 31.28
C PRO A 325 3.60 13.28 30.76
N GLN A 326 4.19 12.28 30.08
CA GLN A 326 3.49 11.05 29.69
C GLN A 326 3.33 10.07 30.87
N ASN A 327 4.25 10.11 31.86
CA ASN A 327 4.16 9.37 33.11
C ASN A 327 3.83 10.37 34.21
N THR A 328 2.74 10.14 34.95
CA THR A 328 2.21 11.11 35.91
C THR A 328 1.53 10.40 37.08
N ASP A 329 1.18 11.17 38.10
CA ASP A 329 0.45 10.69 39.26
C ASP A 329 -0.97 11.29 39.32
N TYR A 330 -1.82 10.74 40.19
CA TYR A 330 -3.13 11.31 40.47
C TYR A 330 -3.02 12.72 41.08
N GLY A 331 -3.84 13.63 40.57
CA GLY A 331 -3.83 15.03 41.01
C GLY A 331 -2.82 15.90 40.28
N GLU A 332 -1.93 15.29 39.50
CA GLU A 332 -0.92 16.01 38.74
C GLU A 332 -1.46 16.59 37.44
N ARG A 333 -0.81 17.64 36.98
CA ARG A 333 -1.16 18.36 35.77
C ARG A 333 -0.45 17.76 34.57
N VAL A 334 -1.22 17.52 33.49
CA VAL A 334 -0.72 17.10 32.19
C VAL A 334 -1.06 18.15 31.15
N THR A 335 -0.08 18.55 30.36
CA THR A 335 -0.28 19.49 29.24
C THR A 335 -0.34 18.69 27.95
N TYR A 336 -1.43 18.84 27.21
CA TYR A 336 -1.56 18.32 25.85
C TYR A 336 -1.17 19.39 24.84
N THR A 337 -0.47 18.96 23.80
CA THR A 337 -0.09 19.79 22.65
C THR A 337 -0.59 19.11 21.38
N VAL A 338 -1.35 19.83 20.57
CA VAL A 338 -1.79 19.37 19.24
C VAL A 338 -1.21 20.32 18.22
N VAL A 339 -0.45 19.79 17.29
CA VAL A 339 0.12 20.54 16.16
C VAL A 339 -0.67 20.19 14.92
N ILE A 340 -1.34 21.19 14.34
CA ILE A 340 -2.10 21.04 13.11
C ILE A 340 -1.28 21.60 11.97
N ARG A 341 -1.05 20.77 10.94
CA ARG A 341 -0.25 21.08 9.76
C ARG A 341 -1.06 20.85 8.51
N ASN A 342 -0.77 21.66 7.49
CA ASN A 342 -1.23 21.45 6.12
C ASN A 342 0.01 21.58 5.22
N ASP A 343 0.59 20.46 4.81
CA ASP A 343 1.88 20.48 4.11
C ASP A 343 1.74 20.64 2.59
N THR A 344 0.61 20.24 1.99
CA THR A 344 0.47 20.19 0.52
C THR A 344 -0.86 20.72 -0.05
N GLY A 345 -1.86 21.01 0.78
CA GLY A 345 -3.20 21.39 0.30
C GLY A 345 -3.44 22.89 0.16
N PRO A 346 -4.57 23.30 -0.44
CA PRO A 346 -4.94 24.69 -0.59
C PRO A 346 -5.15 25.40 0.75
N LEU A 347 -4.89 26.69 0.78
CA LEU A 347 -4.76 27.53 1.98
C LEU A 347 -6.06 28.14 2.51
N THR A 348 -7.16 27.96 1.81
CA THR A 348 -8.38 28.77 2.02
C THR A 348 -9.47 28.08 2.82
N SER A 349 -9.28 26.84 3.23
CA SER A 349 -10.28 26.08 3.98
C SER A 349 -10.20 26.36 5.47
N THR A 350 -11.34 26.58 6.11
CA THR A 350 -11.45 26.60 7.57
C THR A 350 -11.24 25.20 8.12
N VAL A 351 -10.31 25.06 9.05
CA VAL A 351 -10.07 23.81 9.78
C VAL A 351 -10.70 23.93 11.15
N LEU A 352 -11.35 22.85 11.57
CA LEU A 352 -11.98 22.70 12.87
C LEU A 352 -11.23 21.66 13.70
N PHE A 353 -11.03 21.98 14.96
CA PHE A 353 -10.49 21.04 15.94
C PHE A 353 -11.53 20.84 17.05
N SER A 354 -11.66 19.61 17.52
CA SER A 354 -12.41 19.27 18.71
C SER A 354 -11.70 18.18 19.51
N ASP A 355 -11.71 18.32 20.82
CA ASP A 355 -11.12 17.36 21.74
C ASP A 355 -12.07 17.17 22.94
N THR A 356 -12.61 15.97 23.04
CA THR A 356 -13.45 15.61 24.21
C THR A 356 -12.53 15.07 25.29
N ILE A 357 -12.37 15.84 26.36
CA ILE A 357 -11.54 15.47 27.50
C ILE A 357 -12.05 14.15 28.11
N ASN A 358 -11.14 13.18 28.25
CA ASN A 358 -11.45 11.90 28.86
C ASN A 358 -12.01 12.08 30.29
N ASP A 359 -13.02 11.30 30.70
CA ASP A 359 -13.72 11.38 31.98
C ASP A 359 -12.80 11.18 33.22
N ARG A 360 -11.59 10.67 33.00
CA ARG A 360 -10.54 10.53 34.05
C ARG A 360 -9.58 11.72 34.12
N LEU A 361 -9.87 12.76 33.33
CA LEU A 361 -9.14 14.02 33.30
C LEU A 361 -10.10 15.16 33.60
N SER A 362 -9.66 16.12 34.41
CA SER A 362 -10.37 17.38 34.63
C SER A 362 -9.67 18.47 33.83
N TYR A 363 -10.39 19.15 32.97
CA TYR A 363 -9.85 20.29 32.23
C TYR A 363 -9.47 21.42 33.21
N VAL A 364 -8.39 22.13 32.94
CA VAL A 364 -7.99 23.34 33.67
C VAL A 364 -8.55 24.56 32.93
N PRO A 365 -9.61 25.21 33.45
CA PRO A 365 -10.29 26.30 32.77
C PRO A 365 -9.34 27.43 32.35
N GLY A 366 -9.51 27.95 31.12
CA GLY A 366 -8.68 29.02 30.57
C GLY A 366 -7.27 28.59 30.15
N SER A 367 -6.94 27.29 30.18
CA SER A 367 -5.65 26.80 29.72
C SER A 367 -5.58 26.56 28.20
N LEU A 368 -6.72 26.57 27.49
CA LEU A 368 -6.75 26.37 26.05
C LEU A 368 -6.21 27.60 25.33
N THR A 369 -5.15 27.41 24.56
CA THR A 369 -4.50 28.45 23.74
C THR A 369 -4.13 27.92 22.39
N ALA A 370 -3.97 28.80 21.40
CA ALA A 370 -3.49 28.47 20.07
C ALA A 370 -2.59 29.57 19.52
N THR A 371 -1.65 29.21 18.66
CA THR A 371 -0.73 30.18 18.01
C THR A 371 -1.44 31.07 16.99
N SER A 372 -2.58 30.63 16.44
CA SER A 372 -3.48 31.39 15.56
C SER A 372 -4.89 30.82 15.59
N GLY A 373 -5.87 31.51 14.98
CA GLY A 373 -7.26 31.09 14.97
C GLY A 373 -8.00 31.42 16.28
N VAL A 374 -9.16 30.81 16.47
CA VAL A 374 -10.08 31.08 17.58
C VAL A 374 -10.27 29.81 18.42
N VAL A 375 -10.00 29.90 19.72
CA VAL A 375 -10.24 28.83 20.69
C VAL A 375 -11.59 29.04 21.40
N ASN A 376 -12.24 27.95 21.79
CA ASN A 376 -13.47 27.96 22.57
C ASN A 376 -13.53 26.75 23.52
N ASP A 377 -13.56 27.01 24.82
CA ASP A 377 -13.68 26.04 25.90
C ASP A 377 -15.01 26.13 26.67
N THR A 378 -15.96 26.91 26.17
CA THR A 378 -17.27 27.10 26.85
C THR A 378 -18.17 25.87 26.84
N ALA A 379 -17.86 24.89 25.94
CA ALA A 379 -18.56 23.62 25.83
C ALA A 379 -17.90 22.46 26.60
N GLU A 380 -17.07 22.76 27.62
CA GLU A 380 -16.41 21.73 28.44
C GLU A 380 -17.39 20.55 28.73
N PRO A 381 -16.96 19.28 28.61
CA PRO A 381 -15.57 18.82 28.41
C PRO A 381 -15.06 18.80 26.96
N ILE A 382 -15.75 19.44 26.02
CA ILE A 382 -15.33 19.50 24.62
C ILE A 382 -14.61 20.83 24.35
N LEU A 383 -13.36 20.75 23.99
CA LEU A 383 -12.54 21.88 23.59
C LEU A 383 -12.62 22.08 22.08
N HIS A 384 -12.73 23.32 21.61
CA HIS A 384 -12.82 23.66 20.20
C HIS A 384 -11.76 24.69 19.79
N TRP A 385 -11.33 24.57 18.55
CA TRP A 385 -10.58 25.59 17.82
C TRP A 385 -11.06 25.65 16.39
N SER A 386 -10.99 26.82 15.76
CA SER A 386 -11.20 27.03 14.32
C SER A 386 -10.23 28.06 13.77
N GLY A 387 -9.78 27.81 12.55
CA GLY A 387 -8.85 28.72 11.88
C GLY A 387 -8.54 28.29 10.44
N VAL A 388 -7.86 29.17 9.72
CA VAL A 388 -7.32 28.88 8.40
C VAL A 388 -5.85 28.48 8.55
N LEU A 389 -5.46 27.37 7.93
CA LEU A 389 -4.07 26.94 7.91
C LEU A 389 -3.33 27.56 6.74
N SER A 390 -2.13 28.09 7.01
CA SER A 390 -1.12 28.40 5.99
C SER A 390 -0.19 27.19 5.87
N PRO A 391 0.53 26.96 4.75
CA PRO A 391 1.49 25.87 4.64
C PRO A 391 2.57 25.95 5.71
N THR A 392 2.94 27.16 6.11
CA THR A 392 3.87 27.44 7.23
C THR A 392 3.52 28.80 7.86
N PRO A 393 3.52 28.94 9.18
CA PRO A 393 3.79 27.94 10.22
C PRO A 393 2.57 27.07 10.58
N ALA A 394 2.84 25.90 11.16
CA ALA A 394 1.81 25.06 11.78
C ALA A 394 1.06 25.79 12.91
N VAL A 395 -0.19 25.40 13.16
CA VAL A 395 -0.93 25.88 14.34
C VAL A 395 -0.68 24.93 15.50
N THR A 396 -0.22 25.49 16.61
CA THR A 396 -0.03 24.74 17.86
C THR A 396 -1.14 25.11 18.83
N ILE A 397 -1.92 24.11 19.26
CA ILE A 397 -2.97 24.22 20.28
C ILE A 397 -2.45 23.56 21.54
N THR A 398 -2.55 24.23 22.67
CA THR A 398 -2.18 23.66 23.98
C THR A 398 -3.31 23.83 24.97
N TYR A 399 -3.47 22.83 25.85
CA TYR A 399 -4.39 22.89 26.98
C TYR A 399 -3.88 21.99 28.11
N ALA A 400 -4.36 22.20 29.32
CA ALA A 400 -3.97 21.42 30.46
C ALA A 400 -5.15 20.69 31.10
N THR A 401 -4.85 19.52 31.66
CA THR A 401 -5.77 18.71 32.44
C THR A 401 -5.13 18.30 33.75
N THR A 402 -5.94 17.89 34.73
CA THR A 402 -5.50 17.26 35.98
C THR A 402 -6.04 15.84 36.03
N VAL A 403 -5.21 14.88 36.40
CA VAL A 403 -5.63 13.48 36.54
C VAL A 403 -6.56 13.32 37.75
N THR A 404 -7.78 12.81 37.51
CA THR A 404 -8.77 12.65 38.56
C THR A 404 -8.66 11.33 39.30
N TYR A 405 -8.96 11.33 40.59
CA TYR A 405 -9.04 10.11 41.38
C TYR A 405 -10.30 9.31 41.02
N ILE A 406 -10.16 7.99 40.96
CA ILE A 406 -11.32 7.10 40.84
C ILE A 406 -11.87 6.88 42.24
N THR A 407 -13.16 7.25 42.45
CA THR A 407 -13.87 7.00 43.70
C THR A 407 -14.91 5.89 43.51
N SER A 408 -14.92 4.89 44.42
CA SER A 408 -15.95 3.87 44.48
C SER A 408 -16.56 3.89 45.86
N GLY A 409 -17.76 4.51 45.99
CA GLY A 409 -18.39 4.75 47.27
C GLY A 409 -17.57 5.69 48.16
N THR A 410 -17.24 5.25 49.37
CA THR A 410 -16.38 6.02 50.31
C THR A 410 -14.89 5.76 50.18
N ALA A 411 -14.48 4.84 49.29
CA ALA A 411 -13.10 4.49 49.10
C ALA A 411 -12.54 5.15 47.83
N THR A 412 -11.37 5.79 47.94
CA THR A 412 -10.58 6.24 46.78
C THR A 412 -9.67 5.08 46.34
N LEU A 413 -9.89 4.57 45.13
CA LEU A 413 -9.03 3.54 44.55
C LEU A 413 -7.92 4.23 43.79
N ILE A 414 -6.69 3.96 44.20
CA ILE A 414 -5.47 4.44 43.55
C ILE A 414 -4.83 3.24 42.87
N LEU A 415 -5.19 3.02 41.61
CA LEU A 415 -4.63 1.94 40.78
C LEU A 415 -3.87 2.55 39.60
N PRO A 416 -2.78 1.91 39.16
CA PRO A 416 -2.14 2.30 37.91
C PRO A 416 -3.18 2.23 36.78
N GLN A 417 -3.21 3.24 35.94
CA GLN A 417 -4.11 3.27 34.78
C GLN A 417 -3.47 3.90 33.57
N VAL A 418 -4.02 3.54 32.42
CA VAL A 418 -3.69 4.12 31.12
C VAL A 418 -4.86 4.99 30.71
N ILE A 419 -4.60 6.25 30.39
CA ILE A 419 -5.62 7.21 29.94
C ILE A 419 -5.27 7.63 28.52
N THR A 420 -6.16 7.35 27.60
CA THR A 420 -6.07 7.75 26.20
C THR A 420 -7.00 8.92 25.94
N ASN A 421 -6.47 9.98 25.30
CA ASN A 421 -7.27 11.14 24.91
C ASN A 421 -7.13 11.41 23.42
N THR A 422 -8.26 11.63 22.72
CA THR A 422 -8.33 11.67 21.25
C THR A 422 -8.93 13.00 20.80
N ALA A 423 -8.21 13.69 19.93
CA ALA A 423 -8.66 14.89 19.23
C ALA A 423 -9.12 14.54 17.81
N ALA A 424 -10.13 15.25 17.32
CA ALA A 424 -10.55 15.23 15.92
C ALA A 424 -10.19 16.56 15.25
N ILE A 425 -9.68 16.48 14.02
CA ILE A 425 -9.33 17.62 13.17
C ILE A 425 -10.10 17.45 11.86
N ALA A 426 -10.85 18.44 11.44
CA ALA A 426 -11.77 18.32 10.31
C ALA A 426 -11.73 19.55 9.41
N VAL A 427 -11.97 19.34 8.13
CA VAL A 427 -12.35 20.39 7.18
C VAL A 427 -13.81 20.18 6.82
N PRO A 428 -14.67 21.20 6.85
CA PRO A 428 -16.08 21.06 6.49
C PRO A 428 -16.26 20.43 5.10
N GLY A 429 -17.06 19.37 5.04
CA GLY A 429 -17.29 18.60 3.81
C GLY A 429 -16.36 17.40 3.61
N TYR A 430 -15.37 17.21 4.50
CA TYR A 430 -14.43 16.08 4.44
C TYR A 430 -14.46 15.26 5.72
N GLN A 431 -13.97 14.03 5.65
CA GLN A 431 -13.85 13.15 6.82
C GLN A 431 -12.81 13.69 7.81
N PRO A 432 -13.12 13.73 9.11
CA PRO A 432 -12.15 14.16 10.11
C PRO A 432 -11.02 13.14 10.29
N ILE A 433 -9.83 13.65 10.54
CA ILE A 433 -8.72 12.82 11.04
C ILE A 433 -8.71 12.85 12.57
N THR A 434 -8.24 11.78 13.20
CA THR A 434 -8.07 11.71 14.65
C THR A 434 -6.61 11.61 15.03
N ARG A 435 -6.25 12.22 16.20
CA ARG A 435 -4.92 12.11 16.80
C ARG A 435 -5.09 11.77 18.27
N THR A 436 -4.42 10.72 18.68
CA THR A 436 -4.58 10.12 20.00
C THR A 436 -3.27 10.18 20.75
N GLU A 437 -3.33 10.49 22.06
CA GLU A 437 -2.20 10.44 22.96
C GLU A 437 -2.55 9.68 24.22
N THR A 438 -1.58 8.96 24.77
CA THR A 438 -1.76 8.09 25.92
C THR A 438 -0.80 8.49 27.04
N ILE A 439 -1.32 8.59 28.27
CA ILE A 439 -0.54 8.82 29.48
C ILE A 439 -0.65 7.62 30.43
N TRP A 440 0.40 7.38 31.19
CA TRP A 440 0.45 6.34 32.23
C TRP A 440 0.42 6.99 33.59
N VAL A 441 -0.60 6.62 34.41
CA VAL A 441 -0.80 7.11 35.76
C VAL A 441 -0.34 6.08 36.77
N HIS A 442 0.59 6.48 37.62
CA HIS A 442 1.18 5.62 38.65
C HIS A 442 0.47 5.82 40.02
N CYS A 443 0.60 4.81 40.87
CA CYS A 443 0.24 4.96 42.30
C CYS A 443 1.41 5.51 43.08
N GLN A 444 1.31 6.67 43.70
CA GLN A 444 2.21 7.01 44.76
C GLN A 444 1.89 6.13 45.98
N SER A 445 2.81 5.24 46.37
CA SER A 445 2.76 4.61 47.66
C SER A 445 3.19 5.65 48.69
N THR A 446 2.22 6.35 49.31
CA THR A 446 2.48 7.08 50.51
C THR A 446 2.83 6.08 51.61
N TYR A 447 4.12 5.93 51.91
CA TYR A 447 4.56 5.29 53.13
C TYR A 447 4.02 6.14 54.31
N MET A 448 2.93 5.73 54.96
CA MET A 448 2.63 6.17 56.31
C MET A 448 3.55 5.42 57.22
N PRO A 449 4.45 6.13 57.94
CA PRO A 449 5.23 5.46 58.98
C PRO A 449 4.26 4.97 60.05
N LEU A 450 4.23 3.64 60.24
CA LEU A 450 3.49 3.02 61.34
C LEU A 450 4.12 3.48 62.63
N VAL A 451 3.53 4.51 63.29
CA VAL A 451 3.91 4.89 64.64
C VAL A 451 3.37 3.82 65.57
N MET A 452 4.19 2.81 65.87
CA MET A 452 3.91 1.89 66.99
C MET A 452 3.98 2.68 68.30
N ARG A 453 2.85 3.03 68.84
CA ARG A 453 2.77 3.43 70.27
C ARG A 453 3.01 2.21 71.13
N SER A 454 4.16 2.14 71.76
CA SER A 454 4.40 1.27 72.91
C SER A 454 3.50 1.77 74.05
N SER A 455 2.54 0.95 74.44
CA SER A 455 1.77 1.17 75.71
C SER A 455 2.68 0.83 76.91
N PRO A 456 2.46 1.51 78.05
CA PRO A 456 3.33 1.40 79.24
C PRO A 456 3.14 0.07 79.97
#